data_35f53fef2d6e919103b33ebba002fb16
#
_entry.id   35f53fef2d6e919103b33ebba002fb16
#
_cell.length_a   1.000
_cell.length_b   1.000
_cell.length_c   1.000
_cell.angle_alpha   90.00
_cell.angle_beta   90.00
_cell.angle_gamma   90.00
#
_symmetry.space_group_name_H-M   'P 1'
#
loop_
_entity.id
_entity.type
_entity.pdbx_description
1 polymer ?
#
loop_
_entity_poly.entity_id
_entity_poly.type
_entity_poly.pdbx_seq_one_letter_code
_entity_poly.pdbx_strand_id
1 'polypeptide(L)'
;NHKNFRLGHEKSTSDCEVLINMIQSYGITKTVDMINGDFSFIYSDGKRILAARDPVGVRPMFYTRYDEKSIAFASEVKALVSLGSTIHIFPPGHIYDSYINDFVCYHTGYWRVNKHVNNQMINEIRQSFEDAVHLRLANTERDIGFLLSGGLDSSLIASIASRKIGKIKTFSIGLEGSPDLIAA
;
A
#
# COMPACT_ATOMS: atom_id res chain seq x y z
N ASN A 1 -9.26 -4.44 -5.71
CA ASN A 1 -10.60 -4.51 -5.09
C ASN A 1 -10.85 -5.93 -4.63
N HIS A 2 -10.92 -6.16 -3.31
CA HIS A 2 -11.13 -7.49 -2.71
C HIS A 2 -12.41 -8.18 -3.23
N LYS A 3 -13.42 -7.40 -3.65
CA LYS A 3 -14.68 -7.92 -4.23
C LYS A 3 -14.45 -8.80 -5.49
N ASN A 4 -13.36 -8.57 -6.23
CA ASN A 4 -13.02 -9.35 -7.43
C ASN A 4 -12.42 -10.74 -7.11
N PHE A 5 -12.01 -10.96 -5.86
CA PHE A 5 -11.38 -12.20 -5.41
C PHE A 5 -12.25 -13.04 -4.48
N ARG A 6 -13.55 -12.70 -4.36
CA ARG A 6 -14.47 -13.49 -3.56
C ARG A 6 -14.69 -14.86 -4.19
N LEU A 7 -14.47 -15.89 -3.40
CA LEU A 7 -14.64 -17.30 -3.80
C LEU A 7 -16.08 -17.80 -3.59
N GLY A 8 -16.98 -16.95 -3.09
CA GLY A 8 -18.40 -17.28 -2.87
C GLY A 8 -18.67 -18.04 -1.55
N HIS A 9 -17.65 -18.19 -0.70
CA HIS A 9 -17.75 -18.85 0.60
C HIS A 9 -17.58 -17.90 1.79
N GLU A 10 -17.37 -16.62 1.51
CA GLU A 10 -17.14 -15.60 2.53
C GLU A 10 -18.40 -15.39 3.37
N LYS A 11 -18.19 -15.38 4.68
CA LYS A 11 -19.24 -15.13 5.68
C LYS A 11 -19.37 -13.66 6.03
N SER A 12 -18.41 -12.85 5.65
CA SER A 12 -18.36 -11.42 5.95
C SER A 12 -18.04 -10.57 4.72
N THR A 13 -18.06 -9.25 4.87
CA THR A 13 -17.61 -8.29 3.85
C THR A 13 -16.14 -7.86 4.03
N SER A 14 -15.44 -8.47 4.99
CA SER A 14 -14.05 -8.13 5.32
C SER A 14 -13.09 -8.50 4.18
N ASP A 15 -12.17 -7.61 3.88
CA ASP A 15 -11.02 -7.86 3.00
C ASP A 15 -10.04 -8.89 3.59
N CYS A 16 -9.96 -8.95 4.93
CA CYS A 16 -9.14 -9.93 5.63
C CYS A 16 -9.61 -11.36 5.36
N GLU A 17 -10.92 -11.64 5.32
CA GLU A 17 -11.44 -12.97 5.01
C GLU A 17 -11.10 -13.39 3.59
N VAL A 18 -11.21 -12.48 2.64
CA VAL A 18 -10.80 -12.72 1.25
C VAL A 18 -9.31 -13.05 1.18
N LEU A 19 -8.48 -12.30 1.89
CA LEU A 19 -7.03 -12.52 1.95
C LEU A 19 -6.68 -13.90 2.51
N ILE A 20 -7.33 -14.31 3.61
CA ILE A 20 -7.16 -15.64 4.21
C ILE A 20 -7.48 -16.73 3.18
N ASN A 21 -8.64 -16.63 2.53
CA ASN A 21 -9.09 -17.60 1.52
C ASN A 21 -8.13 -17.68 0.33
N MET A 22 -7.60 -16.55 -0.12
CA MET A 22 -6.60 -16.50 -1.20
C MET A 22 -5.29 -17.17 -0.78
N ILE A 23 -4.78 -16.91 0.43
CA ILE A 23 -3.54 -17.54 0.94
C ILE A 23 -3.72 -19.04 1.04
N GLN A 24 -4.86 -19.51 1.55
CA GLN A 24 -5.16 -20.95 1.68
C GLN A 24 -5.32 -21.63 0.33
N SER A 25 -5.91 -20.97 -0.66
CA SER A 25 -6.19 -21.55 -1.98
C SER A 25 -4.99 -21.50 -2.94
N TYR A 26 -4.20 -20.45 -2.91
CA TYR A 26 -3.17 -20.16 -3.90
C TYR A 26 -1.75 -20.07 -3.34
N GLY A 27 -1.61 -20.02 -2.02
CA GLY A 27 -0.35 -19.71 -1.34
C GLY A 27 -0.03 -18.22 -1.35
N ILE A 28 0.88 -17.82 -0.44
CA ILE A 28 1.16 -16.39 -0.21
C ILE A 28 1.78 -15.71 -1.44
N THR A 29 2.73 -16.34 -2.13
CA THR A 29 3.43 -15.73 -3.26
C THR A 29 2.44 -15.34 -4.37
N LYS A 30 1.57 -16.27 -4.76
CA LYS A 30 0.56 -16.00 -5.79
C LYS A 30 -0.48 -15.00 -5.30
N THR A 31 -0.82 -15.02 -4.03
CA THR A 31 -1.75 -14.06 -3.43
C THR A 31 -1.23 -12.64 -3.55
N VAL A 32 0.03 -12.37 -3.15
CA VAL A 32 0.59 -11.01 -3.22
C VAL A 32 0.77 -10.51 -4.64
N ASP A 33 1.03 -11.40 -5.61
CA ASP A 33 1.07 -11.05 -7.04
C ASP A 33 -0.29 -10.65 -7.60
N MET A 34 -1.38 -11.22 -7.06
CA MET A 34 -2.75 -10.91 -7.49
C MET A 34 -3.31 -9.64 -6.86
N ILE A 35 -2.77 -9.19 -5.73
CA ILE A 35 -3.25 -7.99 -5.04
C ILE A 35 -2.77 -6.74 -5.77
N ASN A 36 -3.71 -5.94 -6.27
CA ASN A 36 -3.44 -4.60 -6.75
C ASN A 36 -3.90 -3.57 -5.71
N GLY A 37 -2.98 -3.15 -4.84
CA GLY A 37 -3.28 -2.23 -3.76
C GLY A 37 -2.12 -2.06 -2.78
N ASP A 38 -2.36 -1.23 -1.77
CA ASP A 38 -1.42 -0.94 -0.68
C ASP A 38 -1.72 -1.89 0.46
N PHE A 39 -0.74 -2.69 0.87
CA PHE A 39 -0.93 -3.66 1.95
C PHE A 39 0.31 -3.88 2.80
N SER A 40 0.07 -4.17 4.04
CA SER A 40 0.97 -4.88 4.93
C SER A 40 0.14 -5.77 5.83
N PHE A 41 0.46 -7.04 5.91
CA PHE A 41 -0.29 -7.99 6.71
C PHE A 41 0.58 -9.08 7.30
N ILE A 42 0.05 -9.70 8.35
CA ILE A 42 0.60 -10.90 8.97
C ILE A 42 -0.51 -11.94 8.95
N TYR A 43 -0.18 -13.14 8.50
CA TYR A 43 -1.06 -14.29 8.49
C TYR A 43 -0.46 -15.40 9.36
N SER A 44 -1.28 -16.09 10.12
CA SER A 44 -0.89 -17.29 10.87
C SER A 44 -1.98 -18.35 10.80
N ASP A 45 -1.57 -19.58 10.59
CA ASP A 45 -2.43 -20.76 10.70
C ASP A 45 -2.23 -21.51 12.05
N GLY A 46 -1.51 -20.89 13.00
CA GLY A 46 -1.14 -21.46 14.29
C GLY A 46 0.15 -22.26 14.28
N LYS A 47 0.71 -22.57 13.09
CA LYS A 47 1.99 -23.31 12.93
C LYS A 47 3.02 -22.47 12.17
N ARG A 48 2.57 -21.72 11.19
CA ARG A 48 3.39 -20.88 10.31
C ARG A 48 2.96 -19.45 10.41
N ILE A 49 3.92 -18.56 10.40
CA ILE A 49 3.71 -17.11 10.31
C ILE A 49 4.24 -16.66 8.96
N LEU A 50 3.39 -15.98 8.22
CA LEU A 50 3.70 -15.32 6.97
C LEU A 50 3.41 -13.84 7.13
N ALA A 51 4.32 -12.98 6.69
CA ALA A 51 4.06 -11.54 6.62
C ALA A 51 4.44 -11.04 5.24
N ALA A 52 3.72 -10.04 4.73
CA ALA A 52 4.03 -9.46 3.43
C ALA A 52 3.76 -7.96 3.42
N ARG A 53 4.51 -7.26 2.60
CA ARG A 53 4.39 -5.81 2.39
C ARG A 53 4.33 -5.51 0.90
N ASP A 54 3.53 -4.52 0.54
CA ASP A 54 3.33 -4.10 -0.86
C ASP A 54 4.65 -3.71 -1.56
N PRO A 55 4.70 -3.77 -2.91
CA PRO A 55 5.91 -3.54 -3.69
C PRO A 55 6.59 -2.19 -3.48
N VAL A 56 5.81 -1.16 -3.16
CA VAL A 56 6.29 0.22 -2.96
C VAL A 56 6.55 0.52 -1.49
N GLY A 57 5.92 -0.25 -0.58
CA GLY A 57 5.99 -0.04 0.86
C GLY A 57 5.13 1.12 1.34
N VAL A 58 3.98 1.34 0.70
CA VAL A 58 3.02 2.40 1.07
C VAL A 58 2.51 2.17 2.49
N ARG A 59 2.15 0.91 2.83
CA ARG A 59 1.77 0.59 4.19
C ARG A 59 3.01 0.37 5.06
N PRO A 60 3.12 1.06 6.22
CA PRO A 60 4.25 0.89 7.11
C PRO A 60 4.23 -0.50 7.75
N MET A 61 5.40 -1.12 7.83
CA MET A 61 5.65 -2.32 8.61
C MET A 61 7.11 -2.32 9.06
N PHE A 62 7.31 -2.60 10.34
CA PHE A 62 8.61 -2.71 10.98
C PHE A 62 8.72 -4.07 11.65
N TYR A 63 9.95 -4.52 11.89
CA TYR A 63 10.19 -5.74 12.63
C TYR A 63 11.41 -5.62 13.54
N THR A 64 11.44 -6.44 14.58
CA THR A 64 12.62 -6.67 15.41
C THR A 64 12.77 -8.15 15.70
N ARG A 65 14.01 -8.61 15.85
CA ARG A 65 14.33 -9.93 16.38
C ARG A 65 14.85 -9.75 17.80
N TYR A 66 14.30 -10.45 18.75
CA TYR A 66 14.77 -10.42 20.13
C TYR A 66 15.50 -11.71 20.51
N ASP A 67 15.45 -12.73 19.67
CA ASP A 67 16.31 -13.91 19.64
C ASP A 67 16.36 -14.52 18.22
N GLU A 68 17.11 -15.61 18.04
CA GLU A 68 17.30 -16.24 16.74
C GLU A 68 16.00 -16.83 16.12
N LYS A 69 15.00 -17.11 16.97
CA LYS A 69 13.73 -17.76 16.54
C LYS A 69 12.53 -16.87 16.66
N SER A 70 12.65 -15.75 17.34
CA SER A 70 11.53 -14.90 17.67
C SER A 70 11.62 -13.56 16.93
N ILE A 71 10.55 -13.24 16.23
CA ILE A 71 10.41 -12.00 15.47
C ILE A 71 9.07 -11.33 15.84
N ALA A 72 9.09 -10.02 15.97
CA ALA A 72 7.90 -9.22 16.18
C ALA A 72 7.73 -8.23 15.03
N PHE A 73 6.48 -7.97 14.67
CA PHE A 73 6.10 -7.04 13.62
C PHE A 73 5.16 -5.99 14.18
N ALA A 74 5.25 -4.76 13.67
CA ALA A 74 4.31 -3.69 13.99
C ALA A 74 4.23 -2.67 12.86
N SER A 75 3.12 -1.94 12.80
CA SER A 75 2.96 -0.80 11.89
C SER A 75 3.67 0.45 12.37
N GLU A 76 4.07 0.52 13.65
CA GLU A 76 4.76 1.67 14.25
C GLU A 76 5.95 1.22 15.09
N VAL A 77 7.06 1.94 14.94
CA VAL A 77 8.33 1.66 15.66
C VAL A 77 8.13 1.61 17.18
N LYS A 78 7.34 2.52 17.73
CA LYS A 78 7.10 2.60 19.19
C LYS A 78 6.61 1.31 19.83
N ALA A 79 5.86 0.48 19.07
CA ALA A 79 5.35 -0.79 19.56
C ALA A 79 6.43 -1.88 19.71
N LEU A 80 7.59 -1.68 19.09
CA LEU A 80 8.70 -2.65 19.10
C LEU A 80 9.84 -2.27 20.04
N VAL A 81 9.87 -1.03 20.55
CA VAL A 81 11.01 -0.49 21.33
C VAL A 81 11.35 -1.34 22.56
N SER A 82 10.34 -1.92 23.22
CA SER A 82 10.55 -2.76 24.41
C SER A 82 10.91 -4.22 24.10
N LEU A 83 10.81 -4.65 22.84
CA LEU A 83 10.97 -6.05 22.44
C LEU A 83 12.35 -6.38 21.88
N GLY A 84 13.07 -5.41 21.36
CA GLY A 84 14.40 -5.65 20.76
C GLY A 84 15.25 -4.41 20.68
N SER A 85 16.57 -4.62 20.57
CA SER A 85 17.55 -3.54 20.51
C SER A 85 17.67 -2.87 19.15
N THR A 86 17.31 -3.58 18.08
CA THR A 86 17.39 -3.08 16.71
C THR A 86 16.07 -3.28 15.98
N ILE A 87 15.51 -2.19 15.48
CA ILE A 87 14.27 -2.21 14.74
C ILE A 87 14.58 -1.95 13.27
N HIS A 88 14.05 -2.79 12.42
CA HIS A 88 14.24 -2.74 10.98
C HIS A 88 12.93 -2.39 10.27
N ILE A 89 13.06 -1.74 9.12
CA ILE A 89 11.95 -1.57 8.18
C ILE A 89 11.74 -2.91 7.47
N PHE A 90 10.51 -3.42 7.45
CA PHE A 90 10.16 -4.57 6.62
C PHE A 90 10.34 -4.19 5.13
N PRO A 91 11.18 -4.92 4.38
CA PRO A 91 11.50 -4.52 3.02
C PRO A 91 10.26 -4.56 2.11
N PRO A 92 10.04 -3.51 1.29
CA PRO A 92 8.97 -3.53 0.29
C PRO A 92 9.13 -4.69 -0.70
N GLY A 93 8.01 -5.23 -1.21
CA GLY A 93 8.03 -6.33 -2.16
C GLY A 93 8.57 -7.65 -1.62
N HIS A 94 8.52 -7.85 -0.29
CA HIS A 94 9.00 -9.07 0.35
C HIS A 94 7.91 -9.77 1.14
N ILE A 95 8.11 -11.06 1.29
CA ILE A 95 7.38 -11.97 2.17
C ILE A 95 8.37 -12.47 3.22
N TYR A 96 7.97 -12.44 4.49
CA TYR A 96 8.63 -13.21 5.56
C TYR A 96 7.92 -14.54 5.74
N ASP A 97 8.69 -15.58 5.93
CA ASP A 97 8.20 -16.94 6.16
C ASP A 97 8.91 -17.56 7.37
N SER A 98 8.15 -17.89 8.40
CA SER A 98 8.71 -18.46 9.64
C SER A 98 9.31 -19.87 9.47
N TYR A 99 8.95 -20.61 8.42
CA TYR A 99 9.53 -21.95 8.18
C TYR A 99 10.99 -21.85 7.73
N ILE A 100 11.31 -20.89 6.91
CA ILE A 100 12.71 -20.61 6.50
C ILE A 100 13.36 -19.56 7.39
N ASN A 101 12.58 -18.89 8.24
CA ASN A 101 12.96 -17.79 9.12
C ASN A 101 13.66 -16.64 8.38
N ASP A 102 13.22 -16.34 7.16
CA ASP A 102 13.87 -15.35 6.30
C ASP A 102 12.86 -14.62 5.38
N PHE A 103 13.36 -13.62 4.70
CA PHE A 103 12.62 -12.81 3.76
C PHE A 103 12.84 -13.28 2.32
N VAL A 104 11.76 -13.41 1.57
CA VAL A 104 11.76 -13.74 0.16
C VAL A 104 11.24 -12.56 -0.64
N CYS A 105 12.05 -12.07 -1.59
CA CYS A 105 11.62 -11.04 -2.51
C CYS A 105 10.63 -11.63 -3.52
N TYR A 106 9.40 -11.11 -3.58
CA TYR A 106 8.42 -11.50 -4.59
C TYR A 106 8.28 -10.46 -5.69
N HIS A 107 8.72 -9.22 -5.45
CA HIS A 107 8.64 -8.15 -6.43
C HIS A 107 9.95 -7.36 -6.47
N THR A 108 10.68 -7.53 -7.56
CA THR A 108 11.83 -6.68 -7.88
C THR A 108 11.32 -5.51 -8.71
N GLY A 109 11.33 -4.31 -8.16
CA GLY A 109 10.96 -3.10 -8.90
C GLY A 109 11.82 -2.95 -10.16
N TYR A 110 11.20 -3.03 -11.32
CA TYR A 110 11.90 -2.83 -12.58
C TYR A 110 11.98 -1.34 -12.90
N TRP A 111 12.98 -0.67 -12.34
CA TRP A 111 13.29 0.71 -12.72
C TRP A 111 14.10 0.69 -14.03
N ARG A 112 13.40 0.79 -15.16
CA ARG A 112 14.08 1.03 -16.43
C ARG A 112 14.20 2.53 -16.64
N VAL A 113 15.42 3.04 -16.65
CA VAL A 113 15.66 4.43 -17.03
C VAL A 113 15.67 4.51 -18.57
N ASN A 114 14.61 5.06 -19.14
CA ASN A 114 14.59 5.41 -20.55
C ASN A 114 15.30 6.76 -20.73
N LYS A 115 16.33 6.78 -21.57
CA LYS A 115 17.12 8.01 -21.84
C LYS A 115 16.42 9.00 -22.76
N HIS A 116 15.38 8.58 -23.47
CA HIS A 116 14.65 9.40 -24.43
C HIS A 116 13.18 9.45 -24.08
N VAL A 117 12.69 10.66 -23.78
CA VAL A 117 11.27 10.92 -23.55
C VAL A 117 10.63 11.25 -24.91
N ASN A 118 9.50 10.64 -25.20
CA ASN A 118 8.68 10.94 -26.37
C ASN A 118 7.22 11.18 -25.97
N ASN A 119 6.41 11.70 -26.90
CA ASN A 119 5.01 12.01 -26.64
C ASN A 119 4.17 10.79 -26.23
N GLN A 120 4.52 9.60 -26.69
CA GLN A 120 3.85 8.38 -26.28
C GLN A 120 4.06 8.10 -24.80
N MET A 121 5.29 8.22 -24.30
CA MET A 121 5.62 8.02 -22.89
C MET A 121 4.91 9.04 -21.99
N ILE A 122 4.80 10.30 -22.44
CA ILE A 122 4.05 11.34 -21.71
C ILE A 122 2.57 10.93 -21.56
N ASN A 123 1.97 10.44 -22.64
CA ASN A 123 0.57 9.96 -22.60
C ASN A 123 0.41 8.72 -21.71
N GLU A 124 1.35 7.79 -21.74
CA GLU A 124 1.34 6.61 -20.87
C GLU A 124 1.46 6.98 -19.38
N ILE A 125 2.34 7.92 -19.03
CA ILE A 125 2.47 8.44 -17.67
C ILE A 125 1.16 9.12 -17.23
N ARG A 126 0.60 9.97 -18.08
CA ARG A 126 -0.67 10.63 -17.81
C ARG A 126 -1.78 9.63 -17.54
N GLN A 127 -1.96 8.65 -18.44
CA GLN A 127 -2.98 7.63 -18.29
C GLN A 127 -2.79 6.81 -17.03
N SER A 128 -1.56 6.35 -16.75
CA SER A 128 -1.24 5.59 -15.54
C SER A 128 -1.53 6.38 -14.26
N PHE A 129 -1.27 7.69 -14.28
CA PHE A 129 -1.55 8.55 -13.15
C PHE A 129 -3.06 8.76 -12.94
N GLU A 130 -3.81 9.02 -14.02
CA GLU A 130 -5.28 9.12 -14.00
C GLU A 130 -5.90 7.80 -13.49
N ASP A 131 -5.44 6.66 -13.99
CA ASP A 131 -5.91 5.34 -13.56
C ASP A 131 -5.62 5.07 -12.09
N ALA A 132 -4.46 5.46 -11.59
CA ALA A 132 -4.10 5.34 -10.18
C ALA A 132 -5.04 6.13 -9.27
N VAL A 133 -5.39 7.37 -9.64
CA VAL A 133 -6.35 8.20 -8.89
C VAL A 133 -7.75 7.57 -8.96
N HIS A 134 -8.19 7.16 -10.15
CA HIS A 134 -9.51 6.53 -10.33
C HIS A 134 -9.64 5.23 -9.54
N LEU A 135 -8.58 4.42 -9.49
CA LEU A 135 -8.56 3.19 -8.69
C LEU A 135 -8.76 3.48 -7.19
N ARG A 136 -8.12 4.53 -6.65
CA ARG A 136 -8.28 4.94 -5.24
C ARG A 136 -9.72 5.41 -4.98
N LEU A 137 -10.28 6.20 -5.87
CA LEU A 137 -11.67 6.67 -5.77
C LEU A 137 -12.67 5.50 -5.78
N ALA A 138 -12.43 4.48 -6.59
CA ALA A 138 -13.31 3.32 -6.72
C ALA A 138 -13.20 2.33 -5.56
N ASN A 139 -12.12 2.34 -4.80
CA ASN A 139 -11.84 1.35 -3.76
C ASN A 139 -12.26 1.79 -2.35
N THR A 140 -12.83 2.98 -2.19
CA THR A 140 -13.33 3.44 -0.89
C THR A 140 -14.85 3.39 -0.83
N GLU A 141 -15.36 3.05 0.34
CA GLU A 141 -16.78 3.12 0.71
C GLU A 141 -17.05 4.29 1.68
N ARG A 142 -16.02 5.07 1.98
CA ARG A 142 -16.09 6.22 2.87
C ARG A 142 -16.05 7.53 2.10
N ASP A 143 -16.52 8.60 2.75
CA ASP A 143 -16.32 9.96 2.26
C ASP A 143 -14.85 10.24 2.04
N ILE A 144 -14.52 10.86 0.90
CA ILE A 144 -13.15 11.20 0.54
C ILE A 144 -12.93 12.69 0.77
N GLY A 145 -11.83 13.00 1.48
CA GLY A 145 -11.30 14.34 1.61
C GLY A 145 -9.91 14.41 1.00
N PHE A 146 -9.56 15.54 0.40
CA PHE A 146 -8.28 15.77 -0.24
C PHE A 146 -7.49 16.80 0.55
N LEU A 147 -6.27 16.46 0.93
CA LEU A 147 -5.31 17.44 1.45
C LEU A 147 -4.77 18.23 0.27
N LEU A 148 -4.95 19.54 0.29
CA LEU A 148 -4.52 20.45 -0.77
C LEU A 148 -3.47 21.42 -0.22
N SER A 149 -2.24 21.27 -0.67
CA SER A 149 -1.12 22.15 -0.25
C SER A 149 -0.82 23.26 -1.24
N GLY A 150 -1.59 23.36 -2.34
CA GLY A 150 -1.29 24.27 -3.45
C GLY A 150 -0.10 23.84 -4.33
N GLY A 151 0.62 22.78 -3.95
CA GLY A 151 1.69 22.18 -4.76
C GLY A 151 1.14 21.40 -5.96
N LEU A 152 2.02 21.14 -6.94
CA LEU A 152 1.66 20.46 -8.20
C LEU A 152 0.95 19.12 -7.96
N ASP A 153 1.51 18.26 -7.11
CA ASP A 153 1.05 16.88 -6.91
C ASP A 153 -0.36 16.84 -6.31
N SER A 154 -0.57 17.58 -5.21
CA SER A 154 -1.87 17.63 -4.54
C SER A 154 -2.95 18.25 -5.43
N SER A 155 -2.61 19.29 -6.17
CA SER A 155 -3.53 19.98 -7.09
C SER A 155 -3.89 19.10 -8.28
N LEU A 156 -2.93 18.34 -8.82
CA LEU A 156 -3.16 17.43 -9.92
C LEU A 156 -4.09 16.27 -9.50
N ILE A 157 -3.85 15.65 -8.34
CA ILE A 157 -4.72 14.61 -7.78
C ILE A 157 -6.14 15.14 -7.56
N ALA A 158 -6.29 16.31 -6.92
CA ALA A 158 -7.58 16.94 -6.68
C ALA A 158 -8.30 17.27 -7.98
N SER A 159 -7.60 17.77 -9.00
CA SER A 159 -8.15 18.08 -10.32
C SER A 159 -8.66 16.83 -11.05
N ILE A 160 -7.89 15.73 -11.05
CA ILE A 160 -8.32 14.47 -11.68
C ILE A 160 -9.53 13.91 -10.94
N ALA A 161 -9.50 13.93 -9.60
CA ALA A 161 -10.62 13.46 -8.79
C ALA A 161 -11.90 14.27 -9.07
N SER A 162 -11.81 15.60 -9.09
CA SER A 162 -12.97 16.45 -9.33
C SER A 162 -13.58 16.26 -10.73
N ARG A 163 -12.77 15.98 -11.74
CA ARG A 163 -13.27 15.62 -13.08
C ARG A 163 -14.03 14.29 -13.09
N LYS A 164 -13.65 13.35 -12.21
CA LYS A 164 -14.27 12.02 -12.14
C LYS A 164 -15.54 11.99 -11.30
N ILE A 165 -15.53 12.63 -10.13
CA ILE A 165 -16.64 12.54 -9.17
C ILE A 165 -17.38 13.88 -8.95
N GLY A 166 -16.99 14.94 -9.64
CA GLY A 166 -17.60 16.26 -9.53
C GLY A 166 -17.07 17.03 -8.31
N LYS A 167 -17.96 17.51 -7.45
CA LYS A 167 -17.59 18.33 -6.30
C LYS A 167 -16.83 17.47 -5.25
N ILE A 168 -15.67 17.97 -4.85
CA ILE A 168 -14.80 17.34 -3.85
C ILE A 168 -14.69 18.21 -2.58
N LYS A 169 -14.32 17.59 -1.47
CA LYS A 169 -13.99 18.28 -0.21
C LYS A 169 -12.47 18.38 -0.12
N THR A 170 -11.93 19.60 -0.03
CA THR A 170 -10.49 19.85 0.14
C THR A 170 -10.21 20.43 1.50
N PHE A 171 -9.03 20.17 2.05
CA PHE A 171 -8.55 20.65 3.33
C PHE A 171 -7.13 21.17 3.16
N SER A 172 -6.90 22.40 3.62
CA SER A 172 -5.58 23.04 3.62
C SER A 172 -5.26 23.50 5.02
N ILE A 173 -3.99 23.45 5.40
CA ILE A 173 -3.49 23.94 6.67
C ILE A 173 -2.22 24.73 6.43
N GLY A 174 -2.08 25.88 7.05
CA GLY A 174 -0.90 26.74 6.92
C GLY A 174 -0.99 27.93 7.84
N LEU A 175 0.09 28.69 7.92
CA LEU A 175 0.09 30.00 8.57
C LEU A 175 -0.59 31.01 7.64
N GLU A 176 -1.27 31.98 8.22
CA GLU A 176 -1.89 33.07 7.46
C GLU A 176 -0.86 33.79 6.56
N GLY A 177 -1.19 33.93 5.28
CA GLY A 177 -0.29 34.54 4.28
C GLY A 177 0.80 33.59 3.76
N SER A 178 0.83 32.31 4.13
CA SER A 178 1.79 31.38 3.54
C SER A 178 1.50 31.14 2.04
N PRO A 179 2.54 31.01 1.19
CA PRO A 179 2.37 30.80 -0.24
C PRO A 179 1.49 29.56 -0.55
N ASP A 180 1.66 28.49 0.21
CA ASP A 180 0.91 27.22 0.05
C ASP A 180 -0.58 27.44 0.29
N LEU A 181 -0.95 28.18 1.34
CA LEU A 181 -2.34 28.45 1.66
C LEU A 181 -3.01 29.40 0.65
N ILE A 182 -2.22 30.32 0.06
CA ILE A 182 -2.72 31.20 -1.00
C ILE A 182 -2.95 30.46 -2.30
N ALA A 183 -2.12 29.42 -2.58
CA ALA A 183 -2.19 28.60 -3.79
C ALA A 183 -3.25 27.50 -3.70
N ALA A 184 -3.68 27.12 -2.49
CA ALA A 184 -4.68 26.07 -2.23
C ALA A 184 -6.11 26.56 -2.37
#